data_c1df5496e03544eed40a1cb5e3f7ffce
#
_entry.id   c1df5496e03544eed40a1cb5e3f7ffce
#
_cell.length_a   1.000
_cell.length_b   1.000
_cell.length_c   1.000
_cell.angle_alpha   90.00
_cell.angle_beta   90.00
_cell.angle_gamma   90.00
#
_symmetry.space_group_name_H-M   'P 1'
#
loop_
_entity.id
_entity.type
_entity.pdbx_description
1 polymer ?
#
loop_
_entity_poly.entity_id
_entity_poly.type
_entity_poly.pdbx_seq_one_letter_code
_entity_poly.pdbx_strand_id
1 'polypeptide(L)'
;VAAGKLVASLMAGADGARVAMVETTGWDTHFNQEGRLGAVLKGVDEMIDTLRTEMGPAWAKTLILVATEFGRTVHVNGTRGTDHGTASAAMLFGGGLANGGKIIADWPGLAASQLYEGRDLKPTKRFEAMVIAALSSHYGIDPEKLRRTVFPDFPDMN
;
A
#
# COMPACT_ATOMS: atom_id res chain seq x y z
N VAL A 1 4.68 6.02 15.68
CA VAL A 1 4.21 5.66 17.04
C VAL A 1 2.93 6.41 17.40
N ALA A 2 2.91 7.77 17.47
CA ALA A 2 1.72 8.53 17.89
C ALA A 2 0.49 8.25 17.03
N ALA A 3 0.63 8.26 15.69
CA ALA A 3 -0.47 7.97 14.78
C ALA A 3 -1.05 6.57 14.97
N GLY A 4 -0.20 5.55 15.17
CA GLY A 4 -0.64 4.18 15.42
C GLY A 4 -1.49 4.07 16.70
N LYS A 5 -1.08 4.73 17.79
CA LYS A 5 -1.85 4.78 19.05
C LYS A 5 -3.20 5.47 18.86
N LEU A 6 -3.21 6.62 18.17
CA LEU A 6 -4.43 7.35 17.90
C LEU A 6 -5.43 6.50 17.10
N VAL A 7 -4.97 5.89 16.01
CA VAL A 7 -5.82 5.00 15.18
C VAL A 7 -6.37 3.84 15.99
N ALA A 8 -5.53 3.15 16.75
CA ALA A 8 -5.97 2.04 17.61
C ALA A 8 -7.04 2.50 18.61
N SER A 9 -6.86 3.65 19.24
CA SER A 9 -7.82 4.25 20.17
C SER A 9 -9.16 4.59 19.51
N LEU A 10 -9.15 5.17 18.31
CA LEU A 10 -10.35 5.51 17.53
C LEU A 10 -11.12 4.28 17.04
N MET A 11 -10.42 3.18 16.80
CA MET A 11 -11.01 1.92 16.33
C MET A 11 -11.43 0.99 17.48
N ALA A 12 -11.09 1.34 18.73
CA ALA A 12 -11.36 0.50 19.89
C ALA A 12 -12.86 0.42 20.24
N GLY A 13 -13.29 -0.73 20.77
CA GLY A 13 -14.63 -0.94 21.29
C GLY A 13 -15.69 -1.21 20.23
N ALA A 14 -16.93 -1.39 20.68
CA ALA A 14 -18.07 -1.74 19.83
C ALA A 14 -18.46 -0.60 18.88
N ASP A 15 -18.34 0.62 19.35
CA ASP A 15 -18.70 1.84 18.61
C ASP A 15 -17.49 2.50 17.93
N GLY A 16 -16.34 1.84 17.93
CA GLY A 16 -15.12 2.33 17.30
C GLY A 16 -15.23 2.43 15.77
N ALA A 17 -14.41 3.31 15.18
CA ALA A 17 -14.32 3.46 13.74
C ALA A 17 -13.96 2.11 13.08
N ARG A 18 -14.59 1.80 11.94
CA ARG A 18 -14.32 0.58 11.17
C ARG A 18 -13.31 0.79 10.06
N VAL A 19 -13.10 2.03 9.65
CA VAL A 19 -12.12 2.43 8.65
C VAL A 19 -11.38 3.64 9.19
N ALA A 20 -10.06 3.64 9.07
CA ALA A 20 -9.20 4.76 9.35
C ALA A 20 -8.26 4.99 8.16
N MET A 21 -8.02 6.24 7.81
CA MET A 21 -7.03 6.63 6.83
C MET A 21 -5.94 7.47 7.52
N VAL A 22 -4.70 7.12 7.23
CA VAL A 22 -3.52 7.85 7.74
C VAL A 22 -2.67 8.26 6.55
N GLU A 23 -2.40 9.53 6.43
CA GLU A 23 -1.44 10.04 5.46
C GLU A 23 -0.06 10.17 6.11
N THR A 24 0.96 9.73 5.40
CA THR A 24 2.36 9.90 5.79
C THR A 24 3.10 10.69 4.72
N THR A 25 3.98 11.58 5.13
CA THR A 25 4.72 12.49 4.23
C THR A 25 6.20 12.11 4.13
N GLY A 26 6.92 12.77 3.22
CA GLY A 26 8.37 12.58 3.05
C GLY A 26 8.74 11.54 2.00
N TRP A 27 7.78 10.97 1.28
CA TRP A 27 7.98 9.96 0.24
C TRP A 27 8.44 10.55 -1.10
N ASP A 28 8.25 11.84 -1.29
CA ASP A 28 8.66 12.53 -2.52
C ASP A 28 10.16 12.84 -2.51
N THR A 29 10.94 11.81 -2.80
CA THR A 29 12.40 11.79 -2.64
C THR A 29 13.12 12.12 -3.94
N HIS A 30 12.91 13.33 -4.48
CA HIS A 30 13.62 13.81 -5.66
C HIS A 30 15.13 14.05 -5.45
N PHE A 31 15.59 14.12 -4.20
CA PHE A 31 17.00 14.25 -3.88
C PHE A 31 17.36 13.41 -2.66
N ASN A 32 18.61 12.92 -2.64
CA ASN A 32 19.16 12.12 -1.54
C ASN A 32 18.21 11.02 -1.06
N GLN A 33 17.61 10.26 -1.99
CA GLN A 33 16.61 9.24 -1.69
C GLN A 33 17.15 8.18 -0.73
N GLU A 34 18.39 7.73 -0.92
CA GLU A 34 19.01 6.73 -0.05
C GLU A 34 19.00 7.16 1.42
N GLY A 35 19.39 8.42 1.70
CA GLY A 35 19.41 8.95 3.07
C GLY A 35 18.04 9.22 3.67
N ARG A 36 17.00 9.39 2.84
CA ARG A 36 15.65 9.78 3.29
C ARG A 36 14.69 8.61 3.39
N LEU A 37 14.73 7.71 2.41
CA LEU A 37 13.77 6.60 2.29
C LEU A 37 13.80 5.68 3.52
N GLY A 38 14.98 5.39 4.06
CA GLY A 38 15.12 4.56 5.26
C GLY A 38 14.36 5.11 6.46
N ALA A 39 14.36 6.44 6.65
CA ALA A 39 13.66 7.07 7.77
C ALA A 39 12.13 6.99 7.63
N VAL A 40 11.58 7.22 6.42
CA VAL A 40 10.14 7.14 6.20
C VAL A 40 9.64 5.69 6.26
N LEU A 41 10.40 4.72 5.73
CA LEU A 41 10.10 3.30 5.85
C LEU A 41 10.09 2.85 7.32
N LYS A 42 11.07 3.27 8.10
CA LYS A 42 11.11 3.02 9.54
C LYS A 42 9.89 3.61 10.26
N GLY A 43 9.45 4.80 9.87
CA GLY A 43 8.24 5.42 10.43
C GLY A 43 6.97 4.61 10.19
N VAL A 44 6.82 4.01 8.99
CA VAL A 44 5.70 3.11 8.68
C VAL A 44 5.82 1.81 9.47
N ASP A 45 7.00 1.21 9.55
CA ASP A 45 7.25 -0.01 10.33
C ASP A 45 6.87 0.19 11.80
N GLU A 46 7.37 1.25 12.44
CA GLU A 46 7.03 1.59 13.82
C GLU A 46 5.52 1.86 14.02
N MET A 47 4.86 2.46 13.04
CA MET A 47 3.42 2.70 13.10
C MET A 47 2.64 1.39 13.04
N ILE A 48 3.00 0.47 12.15
CA ILE A 48 2.35 -0.83 12.01
C ILE A 48 2.58 -1.69 13.25
N ASP A 49 3.79 -1.72 13.80
CA ASP A 49 4.08 -2.46 15.04
C ASP A 49 3.30 -1.88 16.22
N THR A 50 3.20 -0.57 16.33
CA THR A 50 2.36 0.11 17.32
C THR A 50 0.89 -0.28 17.16
N LEU A 51 0.35 -0.22 15.94
CA LEU A 51 -1.03 -0.66 15.65
C LEU A 51 -1.24 -2.11 16.08
N ARG A 52 -0.33 -3.01 15.70
CA ARG A 52 -0.41 -4.43 16.09
C ARG A 52 -0.48 -4.61 17.61
N THR A 53 0.34 -3.88 18.32
CA THR A 53 0.42 -3.96 19.78
C THR A 53 -0.83 -3.42 20.45
N GLU A 54 -1.26 -2.22 20.07
CA GLU A 54 -2.39 -1.51 20.69
C GLU A 54 -3.76 -2.13 20.31
N MET A 55 -3.89 -2.69 19.10
CA MET A 55 -5.11 -3.40 18.68
C MET A 55 -5.31 -4.73 19.38
N GLY A 56 -4.26 -5.34 19.93
CA GLY A 56 -4.35 -6.59 20.67
C GLY A 56 -5.12 -7.69 19.92
N PRO A 57 -6.15 -8.31 20.53
CA PRO A 57 -6.96 -9.33 19.86
C PRO A 57 -7.67 -8.86 18.59
N ALA A 58 -7.98 -7.57 18.47
CA ALA A 58 -8.61 -7.02 17.26
C ALA A 58 -7.69 -7.06 16.04
N TRP A 59 -6.37 -7.17 16.24
CA TRP A 59 -5.41 -7.35 15.15
C TRP A 59 -5.76 -8.53 14.24
N ALA A 60 -6.28 -9.62 14.77
CA ALA A 60 -6.70 -10.79 14.00
C ALA A 60 -7.79 -10.47 12.94
N LYS A 61 -8.49 -9.35 13.10
CA LYS A 61 -9.54 -8.87 12.21
C LYS A 61 -9.18 -7.53 11.54
N THR A 62 -7.90 -7.17 11.57
CA THR A 62 -7.41 -5.92 10.99
C THR A 62 -6.76 -6.18 9.65
N LEU A 63 -7.06 -5.34 8.68
CA LEU A 63 -6.39 -5.24 7.38
C LEU A 63 -5.82 -3.82 7.24
N ILE A 64 -4.54 -3.72 6.92
CA ILE A 64 -3.87 -2.45 6.60
C ILE A 64 -3.43 -2.51 5.15
N LEU A 65 -3.79 -1.50 4.38
CA LEU A 65 -3.29 -1.25 3.05
C LEU A 65 -2.34 -0.05 3.09
N VAL A 66 -1.11 -0.25 2.67
CA VAL A 66 -0.14 0.83 2.42
C VAL A 66 0.02 1.00 0.92
N ALA A 67 -0.27 2.18 0.44
CA ALA A 67 -0.23 2.51 -0.99
C ALA A 67 0.23 3.96 -1.20
N THR A 68 0.57 4.28 -2.43
CA THR A 68 0.99 5.62 -2.86
C THR A 68 0.25 5.99 -4.15
N GLU A 69 0.10 7.30 -4.38
CA GLU A 69 -0.56 7.86 -5.57
C GLU A 69 0.36 7.93 -6.81
N PHE A 70 1.67 7.78 -6.65
CA PHE A 70 2.62 7.79 -7.77
C PHE A 70 3.66 6.68 -7.66
N GLY A 71 4.27 6.33 -8.79
CA GLY A 71 5.46 5.50 -8.87
C GLY A 71 6.74 6.33 -8.96
N ARG A 72 7.85 5.67 -9.28
CA ARG A 72 9.15 6.31 -9.47
C ARG A 72 9.79 5.89 -10.79
N THR A 73 10.60 6.79 -11.35
CA THR A 73 11.48 6.45 -12.45
C THR A 73 12.50 5.39 -12.03
N VAL A 74 12.92 4.55 -12.98
CA VAL A 74 13.91 3.50 -12.69
C VAL A 74 15.31 4.08 -12.51
N HIS A 75 15.67 5.11 -13.28
CA HIS A 75 16.98 5.74 -13.20
C HIS A 75 17.02 6.83 -12.12
N VAL A 76 18.13 6.86 -11.41
CA VAL A 76 18.46 7.92 -10.45
C VAL A 76 18.69 9.23 -11.20
N ASN A 77 18.12 10.32 -10.72
CA ASN A 77 18.31 11.66 -11.27
C ASN A 77 19.63 12.32 -10.80
N GLY A 78 19.92 13.53 -11.31
CA GLY A 78 21.15 14.25 -11.01
C GLY A 78 21.34 14.66 -9.55
N THR A 79 20.32 14.55 -8.70
CA THR A 79 20.32 14.90 -7.26
C THR A 79 20.28 13.68 -6.34
N ARG A 80 20.58 12.49 -6.87
CA ARG A 80 20.55 11.20 -6.15
C ARG A 80 19.17 10.87 -5.60
N GLY A 81 18.13 11.24 -6.31
CA GLY A 81 16.74 10.85 -6.08
C GLY A 81 16.16 10.16 -7.29
N THR A 82 14.86 10.03 -7.34
CA THR A 82 14.11 9.59 -8.51
C THR A 82 12.95 10.55 -8.74
N ASP A 83 12.53 10.66 -9.99
CA ASP A 83 11.36 11.48 -10.33
C ASP A 83 10.08 10.65 -10.30
N HIS A 84 8.92 11.31 -10.40
CA HIS A 84 7.65 10.60 -10.47
C HIS A 84 7.61 9.69 -11.68
N GLY A 85 7.08 8.51 -11.49
CA GLY A 85 6.88 7.49 -12.50
C GLY A 85 5.51 6.83 -12.39
N THR A 86 5.31 5.74 -13.12
CA THR A 86 4.00 5.15 -13.30
C THR A 86 3.70 4.03 -12.29
N ALA A 87 4.55 3.00 -12.20
CA ALA A 87 4.29 1.87 -11.33
C ALA A 87 4.95 2.02 -9.95
N SER A 88 4.32 1.43 -8.96
CA SER A 88 4.79 1.37 -7.58
C SER A 88 4.51 0.00 -6.96
N ALA A 89 4.79 -0.12 -5.67
CA ALA A 89 4.41 -1.26 -4.85
C ALA A 89 3.34 -0.84 -3.84
N ALA A 90 2.45 -1.78 -3.52
CA ALA A 90 1.55 -1.65 -2.38
C ALA A 90 1.78 -2.82 -1.43
N MET A 91 1.49 -2.62 -0.15
CA MET A 91 1.71 -3.63 0.88
C MET A 91 0.43 -3.85 1.66
N LEU A 92 0.18 -5.11 2.00
CA LEU A 92 -0.93 -5.52 2.86
C LEU A 92 -0.37 -6.09 4.17
N PHE A 93 -0.91 -5.63 5.28
CA PHE A 93 -0.58 -6.12 6.63
C PHE A 93 -1.86 -6.44 7.39
N GLY A 94 -1.73 -7.23 8.45
CA GLY A 94 -2.81 -7.49 9.39
C GLY A 94 -2.99 -8.97 9.69
N GLY A 95 -3.57 -9.26 10.85
CA GLY A 95 -3.80 -10.63 11.30
C GLY A 95 -4.87 -11.38 10.51
N GLY A 96 -5.71 -10.66 9.74
CA GLY A 96 -6.72 -11.25 8.84
C GLY A 96 -6.17 -11.76 7.49
N LEU A 97 -4.88 -11.59 7.22
CA LEU A 97 -4.27 -12.08 5.98
C LEU A 97 -3.99 -13.59 6.06
N ALA A 98 -4.74 -14.38 5.31
CA ALA A 98 -4.63 -15.84 5.30
C ALA A 98 -3.27 -16.37 4.81
N ASN A 99 -2.51 -15.59 4.04
CA ASN A 99 -1.28 -16.01 3.37
C ASN A 99 -0.21 -14.90 3.40
N GLY A 100 0.13 -14.40 4.57
CA GLY A 100 1.22 -13.42 4.75
C GLY A 100 2.60 -13.93 4.30
N GLY A 101 3.56 -13.02 4.19
CA GLY A 101 4.95 -13.33 3.83
C GLY A 101 5.17 -13.62 2.35
N LYS A 102 4.23 -13.28 1.46
CA LYS A 102 4.33 -13.48 0.02
C LYS A 102 4.57 -12.17 -0.72
N ILE A 103 5.38 -12.26 -1.77
CA ILE A 103 5.50 -11.23 -2.80
C ILE A 103 4.67 -11.68 -3.99
N ILE A 104 3.68 -10.86 -4.38
CA ILE A 104 2.82 -11.10 -5.53
C ILE A 104 3.24 -10.12 -6.62
N ALA A 105 4.03 -10.58 -7.58
CA ALA A 105 4.55 -9.75 -8.64
C ALA A 105 4.49 -10.48 -9.99
N ASP A 106 4.21 -9.71 -11.04
CA ASP A 106 4.52 -10.04 -12.42
C ASP A 106 5.66 -9.09 -12.82
N TRP A 107 6.90 -9.53 -12.53
CA TRP A 107 8.06 -8.67 -12.62
C TRP A 107 8.48 -8.41 -14.07
N PRO A 108 8.38 -7.16 -14.59
CA PRO A 108 8.65 -6.87 -15.99
C PRO A 108 10.14 -6.79 -16.32
N GLY A 109 11.01 -6.66 -15.31
CA GLY A 109 12.42 -6.36 -15.47
C GLY A 109 12.72 -4.86 -15.53
N LEU A 110 14.03 -4.53 -15.59
CA LEU A 110 14.52 -3.14 -15.60
C LEU A 110 15.43 -2.83 -16.80
N ALA A 111 15.52 -3.73 -17.78
CA ALA A 111 16.21 -3.40 -19.03
C ALA A 111 15.44 -2.31 -19.80
N ALA A 112 16.13 -1.45 -20.54
CA ALA A 112 15.53 -0.30 -21.22
C ALA A 112 14.29 -0.69 -22.07
N SER A 113 14.33 -1.85 -22.73
CA SER A 113 13.20 -2.37 -23.54
C SER A 113 12.01 -2.87 -22.71
N GLN A 114 12.18 -3.02 -21.39
CA GLN A 114 11.16 -3.51 -20.45
C GLN A 114 10.48 -2.37 -19.68
N LEU A 115 11.04 -1.17 -19.76
CA LEU A 115 10.48 0.00 -19.08
C LEU A 115 9.23 0.52 -19.80
N TYR A 116 8.33 1.10 -19.04
CA TYR A 116 7.22 1.87 -19.57
C TYR A 116 7.75 3.21 -20.11
N GLU A 117 7.49 3.48 -21.39
CA GLU A 117 8.01 4.64 -22.11
C GLU A 117 9.55 4.81 -22.02
N GLY A 118 10.29 3.70 -21.85
CA GLY A 118 11.75 3.71 -21.73
C GLY A 118 12.29 4.36 -20.45
N ARG A 119 11.46 4.69 -19.48
CA ARG A 119 11.81 5.47 -18.29
C ARG A 119 11.30 4.86 -16.97
N ASP A 120 10.05 4.49 -16.92
CA ASP A 120 9.38 4.14 -15.67
C ASP A 120 9.32 2.62 -15.47
N LEU A 121 9.15 2.18 -14.22
CA LEU A 121 8.75 0.82 -13.96
C LEU A 121 7.40 0.55 -14.66
N LYS A 122 7.33 -0.52 -15.43
CA LYS A 122 6.12 -0.87 -16.17
C LYS A 122 5.04 -1.40 -15.22
N PRO A 123 3.83 -0.84 -15.21
CA PRO A 123 2.73 -1.39 -14.42
C PRO A 123 2.27 -2.73 -15.01
N THR A 124 2.17 -3.75 -14.16
CA THR A 124 1.76 -5.11 -14.53
C THR A 124 0.47 -5.55 -13.87
N LYS A 125 0.05 -4.84 -12.82
CA LYS A 125 -1.20 -5.10 -12.09
C LYS A 125 -1.92 -3.80 -11.82
N ARG A 126 -3.23 -3.88 -11.78
CA ARG A 126 -4.06 -2.73 -11.46
C ARG A 126 -4.26 -2.64 -9.94
N PHE A 127 -4.14 -1.43 -9.41
CA PHE A 127 -4.31 -1.15 -7.98
C PHE A 127 -5.72 -1.50 -7.50
N GLU A 128 -6.73 -1.14 -8.28
CA GLU A 128 -8.13 -1.39 -7.97
C GLU A 128 -8.42 -2.89 -7.80
N ALA A 129 -7.85 -3.73 -8.68
CA ALA A 129 -8.01 -5.18 -8.58
C ALA A 129 -7.45 -5.74 -7.27
N MET A 130 -6.30 -5.22 -6.81
CA MET A 130 -5.72 -5.59 -5.52
C MET A 130 -6.61 -5.16 -4.35
N VAL A 131 -7.13 -3.92 -4.38
CA VAL A 131 -8.02 -3.41 -3.33
C VAL A 131 -9.30 -4.23 -3.26
N ILE A 132 -9.93 -4.51 -4.41
CA ILE A 132 -11.13 -5.34 -4.48
C ILE A 132 -10.87 -6.72 -3.87
N ALA A 133 -9.78 -7.38 -4.26
CA ALA A 133 -9.42 -8.70 -3.74
C ALA A 133 -9.17 -8.69 -2.23
N ALA A 134 -8.46 -7.67 -1.72
CA ALA A 134 -8.16 -7.52 -0.30
C ALA A 134 -9.42 -7.29 0.53
N LEU A 135 -10.30 -6.38 0.11
CA LEU A 135 -11.55 -6.07 0.79
C LEU A 135 -12.56 -7.22 0.69
N SER A 136 -12.65 -7.87 -0.48
CA SER A 136 -13.50 -9.06 -0.67
C SER A 136 -13.13 -10.17 0.31
N SER A 137 -11.83 -10.48 0.40
CA SER A 137 -11.32 -11.48 1.33
C SER A 137 -11.55 -11.10 2.79
N HIS A 138 -11.32 -9.83 3.14
CA HIS A 138 -11.41 -9.33 4.51
C HIS A 138 -12.85 -9.28 5.04
N TYR A 139 -13.79 -8.82 4.23
CA TYR A 139 -15.20 -8.64 4.61
C TYR A 139 -16.12 -9.78 4.17
N GLY A 140 -15.64 -10.73 3.39
CA GLY A 140 -16.48 -11.78 2.80
C GLY A 140 -17.51 -11.23 1.82
N ILE A 141 -17.20 -10.15 1.11
CA ILE A 141 -18.11 -9.50 0.17
C ILE A 141 -17.75 -9.98 -1.25
N ASP A 142 -18.78 -10.19 -2.06
CA ASP A 142 -18.60 -10.53 -3.47
C ASP A 142 -17.73 -9.46 -4.19
N PRO A 143 -16.65 -9.87 -4.90
CA PRO A 143 -15.71 -8.94 -5.51
C PRO A 143 -16.36 -8.08 -6.60
N GLU A 144 -17.35 -8.60 -7.33
CA GLU A 144 -18.03 -7.84 -8.36
C GLU A 144 -18.96 -6.77 -7.76
N LYS A 145 -19.59 -7.08 -6.61
CA LYS A 145 -20.34 -6.09 -5.85
C LYS A 145 -19.45 -4.96 -5.35
N LEU A 146 -18.24 -5.29 -4.83
CA LEU A 146 -17.24 -4.29 -4.43
C LEU A 146 -16.80 -3.45 -5.60
N ARG A 147 -16.46 -4.06 -6.72
CA ARG A 147 -16.06 -3.36 -7.94
C ARG A 147 -17.08 -2.29 -8.33
N ARG A 148 -18.34 -2.68 -8.50
CA ARG A 148 -19.42 -1.76 -8.90
C ARG A 148 -19.66 -0.65 -7.89
N THR A 149 -19.41 -0.88 -6.62
CA THR A 149 -19.68 0.09 -5.54
C THR A 149 -18.51 1.06 -5.34
N VAL A 150 -17.28 0.55 -5.33
CA VAL A 150 -16.09 1.31 -4.97
C VAL A 150 -15.37 1.85 -6.20
N PHE A 151 -15.39 1.09 -7.30
CA PHE A 151 -14.70 1.42 -8.55
C PHE A 151 -15.63 1.21 -9.75
N PRO A 152 -16.70 1.99 -9.90
CA PRO A 152 -17.71 1.76 -10.95
C PRO A 152 -17.16 1.81 -12.37
N ASP A 153 -16.12 2.63 -12.60
CA ASP A 153 -15.46 2.78 -13.91
C ASP A 153 -14.38 1.73 -14.16
N PHE A 154 -14.11 0.84 -13.18
CA PHE A 154 -13.15 -0.24 -13.37
C PHE A 154 -13.79 -1.36 -14.21
N PRO A 155 -13.12 -1.82 -15.30
CA PRO A 155 -13.69 -2.85 -16.17
C PRO A 155 -13.94 -4.17 -15.41
N ASP A 156 -14.83 -4.99 -15.94
CA ASP A 156 -15.12 -6.32 -15.40
C ASP A 156 -13.84 -7.13 -15.23
N MET A 157 -13.76 -7.88 -14.14
CA MET A 157 -12.58 -8.69 -13.78
C MET A 157 -12.56 -10.07 -14.49
N ASN A 158 -13.16 -10.15 -15.69
CA ASN A 158 -13.19 -11.39 -16.50
C ASN A 158 -11.86 -11.65 -17.20
#